data_08323ed3ece27df831d6e759d8766665
#
_entry.id   08323ed3ece27df831d6e759d8766665
#
_cell.length_a   1.000
_cell.length_b   1.000
_cell.length_c   1.000
_cell.angle_alpha   90.00
_cell.angle_beta   90.00
_cell.angle_gamma   90.00
#
_symmetry.space_group_name_H-M   'P 1'
#
loop_
_entity.id
_entity.type
_entity.pdbx_description
1 polymer ?
#
loop_
_entity_poly.entity_id
_entity_poly.type
_entity_poly.pdbx_seq_one_letter_code
_entity_poly.pdbx_strand_id
1 'polypeptide(L)'
;MFDTIGTLVGTASRAGMVDKDGNMPQMKEALLADAVGTVAGALTGTSTVTTFVESASGVEAGGRTGLTAFTTGILFLACMFIAPIAAIIPAAATSSALIYVGILMISGLSKVDFTDIYQTVPAAIMLISMPISGSIGHGIGLALISYTIMKVFTGKAKDVSVLTYIISAIFLFCLLYTSPSPRD
;
A
#
# COMPACT_ATOMS: atom_id res chain seq x y z
N MET A 1 -8.03 1.88 3.17
CA MET A 1 -7.70 3.27 2.80
C MET A 1 -6.19 3.53 2.75
N PHE A 2 -5.42 3.28 3.81
CA PHE A 2 -3.97 3.56 3.77
C PHE A 2 -3.23 2.69 2.74
N ASP A 3 -3.63 1.44 2.60
CA ASP A 3 -3.12 0.51 1.61
C ASP A 3 -3.38 1.04 0.18
N THR A 4 -4.61 1.43 -0.10
CA THR A 4 -5.01 2.01 -1.39
C THR A 4 -4.22 3.27 -1.74
N ILE A 5 -4.05 4.18 -0.78
CA ILE A 5 -3.27 5.41 -1.00
C ILE A 5 -1.81 5.09 -1.30
N GLY A 6 -1.22 4.18 -0.53
CA GLY A 6 0.17 3.75 -0.73
C GLY A 6 0.40 3.12 -2.10
N THR A 7 -0.47 2.20 -2.51
CA THR A 7 -0.38 1.53 -3.82
C THR A 7 -0.68 2.48 -4.98
N LEU A 8 -1.65 3.39 -4.84
CA LEU A 8 -1.94 4.42 -5.84
C LEU A 8 -0.76 5.36 -6.05
N VAL A 9 -0.18 5.90 -4.98
CA VAL A 9 0.98 6.78 -5.08
C VAL A 9 2.18 6.04 -5.63
N GLY A 10 2.40 4.80 -5.23
CA GLY A 10 3.47 3.95 -5.73
C GLY A 10 3.37 3.69 -7.23
N THR A 11 2.21 3.28 -7.73
CA THR A 11 1.96 3.03 -9.15
C THR A 11 1.95 4.30 -9.97
N ALA A 12 1.34 5.39 -9.47
CA ALA A 12 1.31 6.70 -10.13
C ALA A 12 2.72 7.31 -10.24
N SER A 13 3.57 7.11 -9.24
CA SER A 13 4.97 7.53 -9.28
C SER A 13 5.73 6.84 -10.41
N ARG A 14 5.46 5.55 -10.64
CA ARG A 14 6.03 4.79 -11.77
C ARG A 14 5.47 5.25 -13.12
N ALA A 15 4.19 5.60 -13.16
CA ALA A 15 3.57 6.16 -14.36
C ALA A 15 4.05 7.57 -14.72
N GLY A 16 4.80 8.24 -13.82
CA GLY A 16 5.20 9.64 -13.98
C GLY A 16 4.03 10.63 -13.81
N MET A 17 2.99 10.23 -13.07
CA MET A 17 1.78 11.01 -12.81
C MET A 17 1.84 11.78 -11.47
N VAL A 18 2.97 11.71 -10.78
CA VAL A 18 3.21 12.38 -9.49
C VAL A 18 4.07 13.61 -9.72
N ASP A 19 3.66 14.73 -9.16
CA ASP A 19 4.38 16.01 -9.21
C ASP A 19 5.69 15.96 -8.42
N LYS A 20 6.56 16.96 -8.59
CA LYS A 20 7.85 17.09 -7.87
C LYS A 20 7.66 17.12 -6.35
N ASP A 21 6.51 17.59 -5.88
CA ASP A 21 6.13 17.66 -4.47
C ASP A 21 5.50 16.36 -3.93
N GLY A 22 5.45 15.31 -4.74
CA GLY A 22 4.88 14.03 -4.36
C GLY A 22 3.34 13.98 -4.41
N ASN A 23 2.69 15.00 -4.90
CA ASN A 23 1.24 15.06 -5.03
C ASN A 23 0.78 14.46 -6.38
N MET A 24 -0.31 13.72 -6.32
CA MET A 24 -1.01 13.20 -7.49
C MET A 24 -2.21 14.10 -7.79
N PRO A 25 -2.21 14.88 -8.90
CA PRO A 25 -3.30 15.82 -9.19
C PRO A 25 -4.68 15.16 -9.28
N GLN A 26 -4.73 13.91 -9.75
CA GLN A 26 -5.96 13.12 -9.94
C GLN A 26 -6.27 12.18 -8.78
N MET A 27 -5.73 12.44 -7.58
CA MET A 27 -5.95 11.58 -6.41
C MET A 27 -7.42 11.45 -6.04
N LYS A 28 -8.20 12.52 -6.15
CA LYS A 28 -9.63 12.52 -5.82
C LYS A 28 -10.43 11.61 -6.73
N GLU A 29 -10.19 11.68 -8.02
CA GLU A 29 -10.85 10.86 -9.02
C GLU A 29 -10.46 9.38 -8.86
N ALA A 30 -9.20 9.10 -8.57
CA ALA A 30 -8.71 7.75 -8.33
C ALA A 30 -9.34 7.14 -7.06
N LEU A 31 -9.42 7.89 -5.96
CA LEU A 31 -10.08 7.44 -4.74
C LEU A 31 -11.60 7.29 -4.91
N LEU A 32 -12.23 8.13 -5.72
CA LEU A 32 -13.65 8.00 -6.05
C LEU A 32 -13.89 6.70 -6.84
N ALA A 33 -13.06 6.40 -7.82
CA ALA A 33 -13.14 5.17 -8.61
C ALA A 33 -12.96 3.92 -7.72
N ASP A 34 -12.00 3.95 -6.79
CA ASP A 34 -11.78 2.90 -5.79
C ASP A 34 -13.00 2.70 -4.87
N ALA A 35 -13.60 3.80 -4.41
CA ALA A 35 -14.80 3.75 -3.59
C ALA A 35 -16.00 3.16 -4.34
N VAL A 36 -16.22 3.55 -5.60
CA VAL A 36 -17.28 2.99 -6.45
C VAL A 36 -17.03 1.50 -6.69
N GLY A 37 -15.78 1.12 -6.99
CA GLY A 37 -15.38 -0.29 -7.13
C GLY A 37 -15.65 -1.10 -5.87
N THR A 38 -15.34 -0.55 -4.70
CA THR A 38 -15.59 -1.20 -3.41
C THR A 38 -17.09 -1.40 -3.14
N VAL A 39 -17.93 -0.40 -3.47
CA VAL A 39 -19.40 -0.52 -3.35
C VAL A 39 -19.92 -1.60 -4.30
N ALA A 40 -19.44 -1.65 -5.55
CA ALA A 40 -19.81 -2.69 -6.50
C ALA A 40 -19.38 -4.08 -6.01
N GLY A 41 -18.17 -4.20 -5.45
CA GLY A 41 -17.67 -5.43 -4.83
C GLY A 41 -18.54 -5.89 -3.66
N ALA A 42 -18.94 -4.96 -2.79
CA ALA A 42 -19.84 -5.26 -1.67
C ALA A 42 -21.21 -5.78 -2.14
N LEU A 43 -21.77 -5.20 -3.22
CA LEU A 43 -23.03 -5.65 -3.81
C LEU A 43 -22.93 -7.04 -4.43
N THR A 44 -21.77 -7.41 -4.95
CA THR A 44 -21.51 -8.75 -5.53
C THR A 44 -21.04 -9.78 -4.49
N GLY A 45 -20.86 -9.36 -3.22
CA GLY A 45 -20.43 -10.24 -2.13
C GLY A 45 -18.94 -10.55 -2.13
N THR A 46 -18.12 -9.74 -2.81
CA THR A 46 -16.65 -9.88 -2.80
C THR A 46 -16.01 -9.01 -1.72
N SER A 47 -14.73 -9.22 -1.44
CA SER A 47 -13.93 -8.33 -0.60
C SER A 47 -13.77 -6.95 -1.25
N THR A 48 -13.21 -5.99 -0.48
CA THR A 48 -12.94 -4.64 -0.99
C THR A 48 -12.10 -4.68 -2.27
N VAL A 49 -12.53 -3.90 -3.27
CA VAL A 49 -11.75 -3.66 -4.48
C VAL A 49 -10.69 -2.61 -4.15
N THR A 50 -9.44 -2.91 -4.41
CA THR A 50 -8.31 -2.01 -4.16
C THR A 50 -7.30 -2.08 -5.30
N THR A 51 -6.47 -1.06 -5.42
CA THR A 51 -5.39 -1.04 -6.40
C THR A 51 -4.29 -2.01 -5.99
N PHE A 52 -3.86 -2.87 -6.92
CA PHE A 52 -2.79 -3.83 -6.69
C PHE A 52 -1.43 -3.27 -7.07
N VAL A 53 -0.41 -3.63 -6.27
CA VAL A 53 1.00 -3.24 -6.50
C VAL A 53 1.53 -3.85 -7.80
N GLU A 54 1.03 -5.02 -8.17
CA GLU A 54 1.37 -5.74 -9.42
C GLU A 54 1.05 -4.92 -10.68
N SER A 55 0.14 -3.96 -10.60
CA SER A 55 -0.15 -3.01 -11.68
C SER A 55 1.09 -2.19 -12.08
N ALA A 56 2.08 -2.05 -11.17
CA ALA A 56 3.34 -1.38 -11.49
C ALA A 56 4.10 -2.08 -12.62
N SER A 57 4.00 -3.41 -12.74
CA SER A 57 4.63 -4.15 -13.84
C SER A 57 4.01 -3.81 -15.19
N GLY A 58 2.68 -3.64 -15.24
CA GLY A 58 1.97 -3.21 -16.44
C GLY A 58 2.32 -1.78 -16.85
N VAL A 59 2.51 -0.90 -15.87
CA VAL A 59 2.96 0.49 -16.09
C VAL A 59 4.40 0.52 -16.65
N GLU A 60 5.28 -0.31 -16.12
CA GLU A 60 6.66 -0.44 -16.59
C GLU A 60 6.72 -0.97 -18.04
N ALA A 61 5.82 -1.88 -18.40
CA ALA A 61 5.65 -2.37 -19.76
C ALA A 61 5.05 -1.34 -20.75
N GLY A 62 4.72 -0.12 -20.26
CA GLY A 62 4.21 0.99 -21.08
C GLY A 62 2.70 1.22 -21.00
N GLY A 63 1.99 0.48 -20.17
CA GLY A 63 0.55 0.65 -19.95
C GLY A 63 0.24 1.88 -19.10
N ARG A 64 -0.19 2.99 -19.73
CA ARG A 64 -0.44 4.28 -19.05
C ARG A 64 -1.83 4.84 -19.29
N THR A 65 -2.72 4.06 -19.87
CA THR A 65 -4.07 4.51 -20.23
C THR A 65 -5.14 3.63 -19.60
N GLY A 66 -6.35 4.16 -19.44
CA GLY A 66 -7.50 3.40 -18.96
C GLY A 66 -7.83 2.16 -19.81
N LEU A 67 -7.39 2.15 -21.07
CA LEU A 67 -7.54 0.98 -21.95
C LEU A 67 -6.78 -0.24 -21.42
N THR A 68 -5.61 -0.04 -20.82
CA THR A 68 -4.83 -1.11 -20.19
C THR A 68 -5.63 -1.74 -19.03
N ALA A 69 -6.22 -0.92 -18.16
CA ALA A 69 -7.05 -1.39 -17.05
C ALA A 69 -8.30 -2.14 -17.57
N PHE A 70 -8.96 -1.61 -18.59
CA PHE A 70 -10.12 -2.25 -19.22
C PHE A 70 -9.78 -3.61 -19.82
N THR A 71 -8.66 -3.71 -20.55
CA THR A 71 -8.18 -4.98 -21.13
C THR A 71 -7.87 -5.99 -20.03
N THR A 72 -7.22 -5.56 -18.95
CA THR A 72 -6.93 -6.41 -17.79
C THR A 72 -8.23 -6.92 -17.16
N GLY A 73 -9.25 -6.07 -17.03
CA GLY A 73 -10.56 -6.47 -16.52
C GLY A 73 -11.22 -7.54 -17.38
N ILE A 74 -11.19 -7.41 -18.70
CA ILE A 74 -11.71 -8.43 -19.63
C ILE A 74 -10.94 -9.75 -19.50
N LEU A 75 -9.61 -9.68 -19.37
CA LEU A 75 -8.79 -10.87 -19.18
C LEU A 75 -9.11 -11.57 -17.85
N PHE A 76 -9.37 -10.85 -16.78
CA PHE A 76 -9.83 -11.43 -15.52
C PHE A 76 -11.17 -12.14 -15.67
N LEU A 77 -12.12 -11.56 -16.40
CA LEU A 77 -13.39 -12.23 -16.69
C LEU A 77 -13.18 -13.52 -17.51
N ALA A 78 -12.29 -13.49 -18.50
CA ALA A 78 -11.92 -14.69 -19.25
C ALA A 78 -11.25 -15.76 -18.36
N CYS A 79 -10.41 -15.34 -17.42
CA CYS A 79 -9.75 -16.24 -16.47
C CYS A 79 -10.74 -16.97 -15.54
N MET A 80 -11.94 -16.45 -15.32
CA MET A 80 -12.97 -17.17 -14.55
C MET A 80 -13.31 -18.53 -15.15
N PHE A 81 -13.30 -18.64 -16.48
CA PHE A 81 -13.54 -19.92 -17.16
C PHE A 81 -12.36 -20.89 -17.06
N ILE A 82 -11.18 -20.37 -16.77
CA ILE A 82 -9.91 -21.12 -16.67
C ILE A 82 -9.49 -21.30 -15.20
N ALA A 83 -10.30 -20.85 -14.25
CA ALA A 83 -10.00 -20.90 -12.82
C ALA A 83 -9.48 -22.27 -12.31
N PRO A 84 -10.01 -23.44 -12.75
CA PRO A 84 -9.48 -24.73 -12.33
C PRO A 84 -8.02 -24.95 -12.74
N ILE A 85 -7.58 -24.37 -13.87
CA ILE A 85 -6.20 -24.48 -14.36
C ILE A 85 -5.29 -23.55 -13.56
N ALA A 86 -5.79 -22.38 -13.12
CA ALA A 86 -5.03 -21.45 -12.29
C ALA A 86 -4.65 -22.05 -10.93
N ALA A 87 -5.47 -22.96 -10.40
CA ALA A 87 -5.19 -23.67 -9.14
C ALA A 87 -3.97 -24.63 -9.23
N ILE A 88 -3.52 -24.97 -10.44
CA ILE A 88 -2.36 -25.83 -10.67
C ILE A 88 -1.04 -25.04 -10.56
N ILE A 89 -1.10 -23.69 -10.63
CA ILE A 89 0.09 -22.83 -10.58
C ILE A 89 0.70 -22.92 -9.18
N PRO A 90 1.94 -23.40 -9.05
CA PRO A 90 2.59 -23.52 -7.74
C PRO A 90 2.91 -22.13 -7.16
N ALA A 91 2.83 -22.00 -5.83
CA ALA A 91 3.15 -20.76 -5.11
C ALA A 91 4.57 -20.24 -5.41
N ALA A 92 5.50 -21.10 -5.76
CA ALA A 92 6.85 -20.72 -6.16
C ALA A 92 6.89 -19.86 -7.43
N ALA A 93 5.97 -20.09 -8.38
CA ALA A 93 5.89 -19.31 -9.60
C ALA A 93 5.32 -17.90 -9.33
N THR A 94 4.30 -17.80 -8.48
CA THR A 94 3.72 -16.50 -8.09
C THR A 94 4.67 -15.69 -7.23
N SER A 95 5.46 -16.34 -6.35
CA SER A 95 6.46 -15.66 -5.52
C SER A 95 7.55 -14.96 -6.34
N SER A 96 7.97 -15.55 -7.45
CA SER A 96 8.98 -14.92 -8.33
C SER A 96 8.46 -13.62 -8.96
N ALA A 97 7.19 -13.59 -9.37
CA ALA A 97 6.56 -12.38 -9.89
C ALA A 97 6.44 -11.29 -8.81
N LEU A 98 6.08 -11.66 -7.56
CA LEU A 98 6.01 -10.73 -6.45
C LEU A 98 7.38 -10.15 -6.09
N ILE A 99 8.45 -10.94 -6.13
CA ILE A 99 9.83 -10.46 -5.93
C ILE A 99 10.18 -9.44 -7.01
N TYR A 100 9.86 -9.71 -8.27
CA TYR A 100 10.10 -8.77 -9.36
C TYR A 100 9.39 -7.43 -9.14
N VAL A 101 8.09 -7.47 -8.78
CA VAL A 101 7.33 -6.25 -8.45
C VAL A 101 7.94 -5.54 -7.24
N GLY A 102 8.38 -6.27 -6.21
CA GLY A 102 9.07 -5.72 -5.05
C GLY A 102 10.34 -4.96 -5.44
N ILE A 103 11.15 -5.51 -6.34
CA ILE A 103 12.35 -4.84 -6.86
C ILE A 103 11.99 -3.56 -7.61
N LEU A 104 10.94 -3.57 -8.42
CA LEU A 104 10.46 -2.37 -9.10
C LEU A 104 10.06 -1.27 -8.09
N MET A 105 9.44 -1.63 -6.99
CA MET A 105 8.99 -0.68 -5.97
C MET A 105 10.10 -0.15 -5.05
N ILE A 106 11.24 -0.84 -4.98
CA ILE A 106 12.39 -0.44 -4.13
C ILE A 106 12.92 0.97 -4.45
N SER A 107 12.76 1.42 -5.70
CA SER A 107 13.15 2.79 -6.09
C SER A 107 12.36 3.88 -5.37
N GLY A 108 11.20 3.56 -4.80
CA GLY A 108 10.45 4.48 -3.93
C GLY A 108 11.21 4.84 -2.65
N LEU A 109 12.07 3.95 -2.15
CA LEU A 109 12.92 4.22 -0.99
C LEU A 109 13.92 5.36 -1.23
N SER A 110 14.32 5.60 -2.46
CA SER A 110 15.25 6.70 -2.78
C SER A 110 14.66 8.09 -2.50
N LYS A 111 13.35 8.19 -2.31
CA LYS A 111 12.65 9.44 -1.94
C LYS A 111 12.66 9.70 -0.43
N VAL A 112 13.06 8.71 0.38
CA VAL A 112 13.21 8.88 1.83
C VAL A 112 14.54 9.56 2.10
N ASP A 113 14.50 10.68 2.83
CA ASP A 113 15.72 11.35 3.26
C ASP A 113 16.32 10.61 4.45
N PHE A 114 17.32 9.77 4.17
CA PHE A 114 18.03 8.99 5.19
C PHE A 114 18.97 9.83 6.05
N THR A 115 19.16 11.11 5.75
CA THR A 115 19.92 12.03 6.59
C THR A 115 19.09 12.58 7.73
N ASP A 116 17.76 12.64 7.56
CA ASP A 116 16.82 13.03 8.60
C ASP A 116 16.41 11.82 9.46
N ILE A 117 16.85 11.82 10.72
CA ILE A 117 16.55 10.74 11.68
C ILE A 117 15.05 10.54 11.91
N TYR A 118 14.24 11.62 11.76
CA TYR A 118 12.79 11.57 11.95
C TYR A 118 12.07 10.84 10.81
N GLN A 119 12.70 10.74 9.65
CA GLN A 119 12.19 9.94 8.52
C GLN A 119 12.81 8.55 8.50
N THR A 120 14.10 8.46 8.81
CA THR A 120 14.87 7.20 8.74
C THR A 120 14.37 6.17 9.74
N VAL A 121 14.16 6.55 11.00
CA VAL A 121 13.77 5.58 12.04
C VAL A 121 12.38 5.00 11.81
N PRO A 122 11.32 5.78 11.53
CA PRO A 122 10.02 5.22 11.20
C PRO A 122 10.05 4.36 9.93
N ALA A 123 10.81 4.76 8.90
CA ALA A 123 10.96 3.98 7.68
C ALA A 123 11.64 2.63 7.94
N ALA A 124 12.71 2.60 8.75
CA ALA A 124 13.39 1.37 9.14
C ALA A 124 12.48 0.44 9.96
N ILE A 125 11.74 0.99 10.92
CA ILE A 125 10.77 0.22 11.71
C ILE A 125 9.70 -0.38 10.81
N MET A 126 9.17 0.38 9.86
CA MET A 126 8.18 -0.09 8.90
C MET A 126 8.72 -1.25 8.05
N LEU A 127 9.93 -1.09 7.50
CA LEU A 127 10.59 -2.11 6.67
C LEU A 127 10.83 -3.43 7.41
N ILE A 128 11.15 -3.36 8.70
CA ILE A 128 11.41 -4.53 9.52
C ILE A 128 10.11 -5.16 10.03
N SER A 129 9.16 -4.33 10.48
CA SER A 129 7.93 -4.82 11.11
C SER A 129 6.95 -5.45 10.13
N MET A 130 6.88 -4.96 8.87
CA MET A 130 5.98 -5.54 7.85
C MET A 130 6.25 -7.02 7.58
N PRO A 131 7.48 -7.46 7.26
CA PRO A 131 7.75 -8.87 7.03
C PRO A 131 7.56 -9.75 8.29
N ILE A 132 7.90 -9.21 9.46
CA ILE A 132 7.81 -9.97 10.72
C ILE A 132 6.35 -10.18 11.12
N SER A 133 5.50 -9.15 11.00
CA SER A 133 4.08 -9.24 11.38
C SER A 133 3.21 -9.85 10.28
N GLY A 134 3.71 -9.95 9.03
CA GLY A 134 2.90 -10.37 7.89
C GLY A 134 1.73 -9.41 7.58
N SER A 135 1.75 -8.20 8.13
CA SER A 135 0.66 -7.23 8.03
C SER A 135 1.17 -5.83 7.71
N ILE A 136 0.66 -5.27 6.60
CA ILE A 136 0.95 -3.89 6.18
C ILE A 136 0.44 -2.90 7.25
N GLY A 137 -0.74 -3.16 7.81
CA GLY A 137 -1.35 -2.31 8.82
C GLY A 137 -0.49 -2.20 10.10
N HIS A 138 0.07 -3.30 10.57
CA HIS A 138 0.98 -3.31 11.72
C HIS A 138 2.26 -2.51 11.43
N GLY A 139 2.83 -2.65 10.23
CA GLY A 139 4.02 -1.91 9.83
C GLY A 139 3.79 -0.40 9.81
N ILE A 140 2.71 0.04 9.18
CA ILE A 140 2.33 1.46 9.12
C ILE A 140 2.03 1.99 10.52
N GLY A 141 1.29 1.23 11.33
CA GLY A 141 0.94 1.61 12.70
C GLY A 141 2.18 1.83 13.57
N LEU A 142 3.11 0.88 13.56
CA LEU A 142 4.36 1.00 14.32
C LEU A 142 5.24 2.15 13.84
N ALA A 143 5.30 2.40 12.53
CA ALA A 143 6.02 3.52 11.96
C ALA A 143 5.44 4.87 12.41
N LEU A 144 4.12 5.04 12.36
CA LEU A 144 3.44 6.26 12.82
C LEU A 144 3.61 6.49 14.31
N ILE A 145 3.50 5.44 15.11
CA ILE A 145 3.71 5.51 16.56
C ILE A 145 5.15 5.94 16.86
N SER A 146 6.14 5.30 16.21
CA SER A 146 7.55 5.64 16.40
C SER A 146 7.87 7.09 15.98
N TYR A 147 7.32 7.54 14.86
CA TYR A 147 7.44 8.93 14.41
C TYR A 147 6.89 9.92 15.44
N THR A 148 5.68 9.64 15.95
CA THR A 148 5.03 10.50 16.94
C THR A 148 5.83 10.54 18.24
N ILE A 149 6.29 9.39 18.73
CA ILE A 149 7.11 9.28 19.93
C ILE A 149 8.40 10.10 19.78
N MET A 150 9.12 9.91 18.68
CA MET A 150 10.37 10.64 18.42
C MET A 150 10.18 12.16 18.41
N LYS A 151 9.16 12.65 17.71
CA LYS A 151 8.86 14.09 17.63
C LYS A 151 8.48 14.67 18.99
N VAL A 152 7.74 13.93 19.81
CA VAL A 152 7.37 14.35 21.18
C VAL A 152 8.61 14.43 22.07
N PHE A 153 9.46 13.38 22.08
CA PHE A 153 10.67 13.35 22.93
C PHE A 153 11.71 14.40 22.53
N THR A 154 11.73 14.82 21.28
CA THR A 154 12.69 15.83 20.80
C THR A 154 12.15 17.26 20.92
N GLY A 155 10.99 17.45 21.56
CA GLY A 155 10.39 18.77 21.77
C GLY A 155 9.78 19.41 20.52
N LYS A 156 9.70 18.70 19.41
CA LYS A 156 9.10 19.13 18.14
C LYS A 156 7.65 18.66 17.98
N ALA A 157 6.94 18.50 19.08
CA ALA A 157 5.55 18.05 19.13
C ALA A 157 4.59 18.92 18.30
N LYS A 158 4.91 20.20 18.14
CA LYS A 158 4.10 21.16 17.36
C LYS A 158 4.19 20.96 15.84
N ASP A 159 5.23 20.28 15.37
CA ASP A 159 5.44 19.98 13.94
C ASP A 159 4.64 18.76 13.47
N VAL A 160 4.01 18.05 14.40
CA VAL A 160 3.17 16.89 14.10
C VAL A 160 1.72 17.33 13.94
N SER A 161 1.10 16.99 12.84
CA SER A 161 -0.31 17.25 12.60
C SER A 161 -1.18 16.59 13.67
N VAL A 162 -2.22 17.29 14.12
CA VAL A 162 -3.22 16.73 15.04
C VAL A 162 -3.82 15.42 14.50
N LEU A 163 -4.01 15.35 13.19
CA LEU A 163 -4.47 14.14 12.53
C LEU A 163 -3.52 12.96 12.74
N THR A 164 -2.21 13.19 12.68
CA THR A 164 -1.19 12.15 12.91
C THR A 164 -1.25 11.63 14.35
N TYR A 165 -1.49 12.49 15.33
CA TYR A 165 -1.69 12.08 16.73
C TYR A 165 -2.92 11.19 16.89
N ILE A 166 -4.05 11.58 16.29
CA ILE A 166 -5.30 10.81 16.35
C ILE A 166 -5.10 9.44 15.72
N ILE A 167 -4.49 9.39 14.53
CA ILE A 167 -4.24 8.13 13.81
C ILE A 167 -3.29 7.24 14.60
N SER A 168 -2.19 7.80 15.15
CA SER A 168 -1.24 7.03 15.97
C SER A 168 -1.90 6.46 17.22
N ALA A 169 -2.78 7.23 17.87
CA ALA A 169 -3.53 6.76 19.05
C ALA A 169 -4.51 5.62 18.67
N ILE A 170 -5.20 5.73 17.54
CA ILE A 170 -6.09 4.67 17.04
C ILE A 170 -5.28 3.40 16.73
N PHE A 171 -4.14 3.52 16.07
CA PHE A 171 -3.27 2.38 15.78
C PHE A 171 -2.71 1.74 17.05
N LEU A 172 -2.30 2.55 18.02
CA LEU A 172 -1.83 2.05 19.32
C LEU A 172 -2.93 1.25 20.03
N PHE A 173 -4.14 1.80 20.09
CA PHE A 173 -5.30 1.11 20.66
C PHE A 173 -5.62 -0.18 19.91
N CYS A 174 -5.59 -0.13 18.58
CA CYS A 174 -5.84 -1.28 17.73
C CYS A 174 -4.79 -2.39 17.95
N LEU A 175 -3.50 -2.03 18.03
CA LEU A 175 -2.41 -2.98 18.30
C LEU A 175 -2.51 -3.62 19.68
N LEU A 176 -2.88 -2.84 20.70
CA LEU A 176 -3.07 -3.36 22.06
C LEU A 176 -4.28 -4.29 22.17
N TYR A 177 -5.35 -3.99 21.42
CA TYR A 177 -6.57 -4.80 21.44
C TYR A 177 -6.47 -6.04 20.55
N THR A 178 -5.68 -5.98 19.48
CA THR A 178 -5.50 -7.06 18.49
C THR A 178 -4.25 -7.89 18.81
N SER A 179 -3.73 -7.82 20.04
CA SER A 179 -2.70 -8.75 20.49
C SER A 179 -3.20 -10.19 20.27
N PRO A 180 -2.48 -11.02 19.50
CA PRO A 180 -2.94 -12.36 19.17
C PRO A 180 -3.19 -13.12 20.47
N SER A 181 -4.42 -13.62 20.61
CA SER A 181 -4.73 -14.56 21.69
C SER A 181 -3.80 -15.76 21.53
N PRO A 182 -3.15 -16.24 22.61
CA PRO A 182 -2.25 -17.39 22.53
C PRO A 182 -3.00 -18.72 22.26
N ARG A 183 -4.17 -18.67 21.64
CA ARG A 183 -5.06 -19.82 21.39
C ARG A 183 -5.44 -20.03 19.92
N ASP A 184 -4.87 -19.28 18.97
CA ASP A 184 -5.08 -19.53 17.53
C ASP A 184 -3.82 -20.05 16.87
#